data_cc5563bc7a0523b3abb39f3c1c0e8f09
#
_entry.id   cc5563bc7a0523b3abb39f3c1c0e8f09
#
_cell.length_a   1.000
_cell.length_b   1.000
_cell.length_c   1.000
_cell.angle_alpha   90.00
_cell.angle_beta   90.00
_cell.angle_gamma   90.00
#
_symmetry.space_group_name_H-M   'P 1'
#
loop_
_entity.id
_entity.type
_entity.pdbx_description
1 polymer ?
#
loop_
_entity_poly.entity_id
_entity_poly.type
_entity_poly.pdbx_seq_one_letter_code
_entity_poly.pdbx_strand_id
1 'polypeptide(L)'
;RDNKLIGVLAFDRCIGKHEYIDYVVALTTAGEVKQVEILNYRESWGYEVRREGWRKQFIGKNAVAKIDLNDGIHNISGATLSCRGITRGVKRVCHTWGLVLLPALVAGGHLPKPTAED
;
A
#
# COMPACT_ATOMS: atom_id res chain seq x y z
N ARG A 1 18.57 -9.86 3.85
CA ARG A 1 19.61 -10.41 2.99
C ARG A 1 20.92 -9.68 3.29
N ASP A 2 21.95 -10.41 3.72
CA ASP A 2 23.25 -9.83 4.10
C ASP A 2 23.12 -8.72 5.14
N ASN A 3 22.12 -8.83 6.03
CA ASN A 3 21.81 -7.85 7.07
C ASN A 3 21.40 -6.48 6.53
N LYS A 4 21.04 -6.40 5.24
CA LYS A 4 20.54 -5.17 4.64
C LYS A 4 19.04 -5.24 4.51
N LEU A 5 18.37 -4.14 4.84
CA LEU A 5 16.94 -3.99 4.60
C LEU A 5 16.71 -3.84 3.10
N ILE A 6 15.88 -4.70 2.51
CA ILE A 6 15.54 -4.65 1.10
C ILE A 6 14.11 -4.18 0.84
N GLY A 7 13.32 -4.04 1.90
CA GLY A 7 11.95 -3.58 1.79
C GLY A 7 11.19 -3.82 3.07
N VAL A 8 9.92 -3.43 3.08
CA VAL A 8 9.03 -3.55 4.23
C VAL A 8 7.70 -4.14 3.76
N LEU A 9 7.13 -5.04 4.55
CA LEU A 9 5.79 -5.54 4.36
C LEU A 9 4.87 -4.92 5.40
N ALA A 10 3.82 -4.25 4.95
CA ALA A 10 2.82 -3.67 5.84
C ALA A 10 1.53 -4.48 5.70
N PHE A 11 1.15 -5.19 6.76
CA PHE A 11 -0.11 -5.92 6.83
C PHE A 11 -1.17 -5.01 7.40
N ASP A 12 -2.30 -4.91 6.73
CA ASP A 12 -3.37 -4.03 7.16
C ASP A 12 -4.73 -4.62 6.78
N ARG A 13 -5.77 -3.94 7.16
CA ARG A 13 -7.12 -4.37 6.96
C ARG A 13 -7.98 -3.15 6.65
N CYS A 14 -8.87 -3.29 5.68
CA CYS A 14 -9.86 -2.27 5.40
C CYS A 14 -11.24 -2.91 5.34
N ILE A 15 -12.27 -2.08 5.37
CA ILE A 15 -13.63 -2.58 5.21
C ILE A 15 -14.06 -2.37 3.77
N GLY A 16 -14.66 -3.42 3.16
CA GLY A 16 -15.31 -3.30 1.88
C GLY A 16 -16.73 -2.77 2.06
N LYS A 17 -17.73 -3.50 1.53
CA LYS A 17 -19.13 -3.12 1.73
C LYS A 17 -19.60 -3.48 3.14
N HIS A 18 -19.37 -4.72 3.57
CA HIS A 18 -19.82 -5.26 4.86
C HIS A 18 -18.71 -5.96 5.63
N GLU A 19 -17.71 -6.51 4.94
CA GLU A 19 -16.70 -7.38 5.53
C GLU A 19 -15.32 -6.76 5.42
N TYR A 20 -14.41 -7.21 6.29
CA TYR A 20 -13.03 -6.78 6.24
C TYR A 20 -12.27 -7.44 5.10
N ILE A 21 -11.34 -6.70 4.54
CA ILE A 21 -10.41 -7.18 3.53
C ILE A 21 -9.01 -7.09 4.13
N ASP A 22 -8.33 -8.24 4.23
CA ASP A 22 -6.95 -8.27 4.72
C ASP A 22 -6.02 -8.18 3.51
N TYR A 23 -5.04 -7.30 3.59
CA TYR A 23 -4.09 -7.10 2.49
C TYR A 23 -2.71 -6.79 3.02
N VAL A 24 -1.72 -6.95 2.15
CA VAL A 24 -0.33 -6.60 2.46
C VAL A 24 0.20 -5.69 1.36
N VAL A 25 0.91 -4.65 1.78
CA VAL A 25 1.60 -3.73 0.87
C VAL A 25 3.09 -3.93 1.05
N ALA A 26 3.79 -4.27 -0.02
CA ALA A 26 5.25 -4.34 -0.03
C ALA A 26 5.78 -2.98 -0.47
N LEU A 27 6.65 -2.38 0.33
CA LEU A 27 7.29 -1.11 0.05
C LEU A 27 8.78 -1.31 -0.18
N THR A 28 9.34 -0.55 -1.10
CA THR A 28 10.79 -0.46 -1.25
C THR A 28 11.36 0.37 -0.10
N THR A 29 12.68 0.39 0.05
CA THR A 29 13.34 1.25 1.05
C THR A 29 13.19 2.74 0.74
N ALA A 30 12.72 3.08 -0.46
CA ALA A 30 12.39 4.47 -0.84
C ALA A 30 10.94 4.83 -0.53
N GLY A 31 10.14 3.89 0.00
CA GLY A 31 8.73 4.14 0.33
C GLY A 31 7.79 4.05 -0.85
N GLU A 32 8.23 3.44 -1.95
CA GLU A 32 7.38 3.21 -3.12
C GLU A 32 6.72 1.84 -3.02
N VAL A 33 5.49 1.75 -3.49
CA VAL A 33 4.77 0.47 -3.52
C VAL A 33 5.44 -0.46 -4.52
N LYS A 34 5.86 -1.62 -4.03
CA LYS A 34 6.41 -2.68 -4.88
C LYS A 34 5.32 -3.65 -5.30
N GLN A 35 4.39 -3.94 -4.41
CA GLN A 35 3.31 -4.88 -4.69
C GLN A 35 2.20 -4.74 -3.65
N VAL A 36 0.97 -5.02 -4.07
CA VAL A 36 -0.19 -5.12 -3.18
C VAL A 36 -0.81 -6.50 -3.39
N GLU A 37 -0.99 -7.26 -2.32
CA GLU A 37 -1.63 -8.56 -2.35
C GLU A 37 -2.85 -8.58 -1.44
N ILE A 38 -3.93 -9.19 -1.91
CA ILE A 38 -5.12 -9.42 -1.10
C ILE A 38 -4.98 -10.79 -0.44
N LEU A 39 -4.93 -10.80 0.88
CA LEU A 39 -4.73 -12.03 1.65
C LEU A 39 -6.03 -12.74 1.94
N ASN A 40 -7.09 -11.96 2.20
CA ASN A 40 -8.38 -12.54 2.56
C ASN A 40 -9.50 -11.59 2.13
N TYR A 41 -10.42 -12.10 1.33
CA TYR A 41 -11.54 -11.34 0.82
C TYR A 41 -12.83 -12.09 1.15
N ARG A 42 -13.65 -11.50 2.01
CA ARG A 42 -14.83 -12.16 2.59
C ARG A 42 -16.15 -11.74 1.95
N GLU A 43 -16.12 -10.69 1.13
CA GLU A 43 -17.32 -10.19 0.47
C GLU A 43 -17.78 -11.15 -0.64
N SER A 44 -19.08 -11.23 -0.86
CA SER A 44 -19.64 -12.04 -1.95
C SER A 44 -19.45 -11.39 -3.32
N TRP A 45 -19.28 -10.07 -3.35
CA TRP A 45 -19.17 -9.27 -4.58
C TRP A 45 -17.90 -8.40 -4.53
N GLY A 46 -17.44 -7.96 -5.68
CA GLY A 46 -16.32 -7.03 -5.76
C GLY A 46 -14.95 -7.68 -5.66
N TYR A 47 -14.86 -9.00 -5.78
CA TYR A 47 -13.58 -9.70 -5.67
C TYR A 47 -12.63 -9.45 -6.84
N GLU A 48 -13.06 -8.69 -7.84
CA GLU A 48 -12.20 -8.25 -8.95
C GLU A 48 -11.00 -7.44 -8.45
N VAL A 49 -11.08 -6.84 -7.25
CA VAL A 49 -9.94 -6.14 -6.64
C VAL A 49 -8.77 -7.08 -6.36
N ARG A 50 -9.01 -8.38 -6.30
CA ARG A 50 -7.96 -9.39 -6.13
C ARG A 50 -7.13 -9.59 -7.40
N ARG A 51 -7.63 -9.15 -8.55
CA ARG A 51 -6.94 -9.32 -9.82
C ARG A 51 -5.68 -8.47 -9.86
N GLU A 52 -4.58 -9.08 -10.32
CA GLU A 52 -3.31 -8.40 -10.44
C GLU A 52 -3.42 -7.16 -11.34
N GLY A 53 -4.21 -7.24 -12.41
CA GLY A 53 -4.41 -6.11 -13.33
C GLY A 53 -4.91 -4.85 -12.65
N TRP A 54 -5.75 -4.98 -11.63
CA TRP A 54 -6.20 -3.83 -10.85
C TRP A 54 -5.14 -3.44 -9.80
N ARG A 55 -4.60 -4.42 -9.07
CA ARG A 55 -3.64 -4.17 -7.98
C ARG A 55 -2.34 -3.55 -8.46
N LYS A 56 -1.89 -3.87 -9.66
CA LYS A 56 -0.62 -3.35 -10.19
C LYS A 56 -0.63 -1.84 -10.40
N GLN A 57 -1.79 -1.18 -10.39
CA GLN A 57 -1.87 0.28 -10.50
C GLN A 57 -1.14 0.99 -9.36
N PHE A 58 -0.99 0.33 -8.21
CA PHE A 58 -0.31 0.91 -7.06
C PHE A 58 1.21 0.85 -7.16
N ILE A 59 1.75 0.00 -8.04
CA ILE A 59 3.20 -0.19 -8.14
C ILE A 59 3.88 1.11 -8.56
N GLY A 60 4.92 1.48 -7.82
CA GLY A 60 5.69 2.71 -8.06
C GLY A 60 5.13 3.95 -7.39
N LYS A 61 3.96 3.87 -6.76
CA LYS A 61 3.37 5.02 -6.09
C LYS A 61 3.96 5.19 -4.69
N ASN A 62 3.95 6.42 -4.21
CA ASN A 62 4.50 6.78 -2.90
C ASN A 62 3.60 7.82 -2.23
N ALA A 63 4.08 8.42 -1.12
CA ALA A 63 3.27 9.36 -0.33
C ALA A 63 2.84 10.62 -1.10
N VAL A 64 3.56 11.00 -2.15
CA VAL A 64 3.24 12.21 -2.94
C VAL A 64 2.49 11.88 -4.24
N ALA A 65 2.32 10.60 -4.57
CA ALA A 65 1.60 10.18 -5.76
C ALA A 65 0.09 10.32 -5.54
N LYS A 66 -0.66 10.40 -6.64
CA LYS A 66 -2.11 10.38 -6.56
C LYS A 66 -2.60 8.95 -6.34
N ILE A 67 -3.11 8.68 -5.15
CA ILE A 67 -3.67 7.39 -4.76
C ILE A 67 -5.09 7.65 -4.30
N ASP A 68 -5.93 8.05 -5.22
CA ASP A 68 -7.34 8.30 -4.96
C ASP A 68 -8.17 7.63 -6.05
N LEU A 69 -9.32 7.15 -5.69
CA LEU A 69 -10.22 6.48 -6.64
C LEU A 69 -10.66 7.48 -7.71
N ASN A 70 -10.51 7.09 -8.97
CA ASN A 70 -10.74 7.91 -10.15
C ASN A 70 -9.78 9.09 -10.28
N ASP A 71 -8.72 9.12 -9.47
CA ASP A 71 -7.65 10.11 -9.57
C ASP A 71 -6.33 9.42 -9.24
N GLY A 72 -5.82 8.69 -10.20
CA GLY A 72 -4.63 7.86 -10.07
C GLY A 72 -4.90 6.37 -9.99
N ILE A 73 -6.07 5.95 -9.47
CA ILE A 73 -6.47 4.55 -9.39
C ILE A 73 -7.85 4.40 -10.02
N HIS A 74 -7.97 3.46 -10.96
CA HIS A 74 -9.24 3.19 -11.63
C HIS A 74 -10.20 2.42 -10.74
N ASN A 75 -11.46 2.80 -10.80
CA ASN A 75 -12.53 2.09 -10.11
C ASN A 75 -12.96 0.85 -10.91
N ILE A 76 -13.50 -0.14 -10.21
CA ILE A 76 -14.19 -1.28 -10.83
C ILE A 76 -15.67 -1.10 -10.54
N SER A 77 -16.48 -0.97 -11.59
CA SER A 77 -17.94 -0.86 -11.46
C SER A 77 -18.48 -2.09 -10.74
N GLY A 78 -19.29 -1.88 -9.73
CA GLY A 78 -19.82 -2.95 -8.89
C GLY A 78 -18.92 -3.34 -7.72
N ALA A 79 -17.70 -2.79 -7.64
CA ALA A 79 -16.76 -3.07 -6.55
C ALA A 79 -16.23 -1.77 -5.94
N THR A 80 -16.97 -0.67 -6.03
CA THR A 80 -16.51 0.66 -5.64
C THR A 80 -16.08 0.74 -4.18
N LEU A 81 -16.84 0.14 -3.27
CA LEU A 81 -16.51 0.21 -1.84
C LEU A 81 -15.22 -0.54 -1.52
N SER A 82 -15.00 -1.70 -2.15
CA SER A 82 -13.77 -2.46 -1.98
C SER A 82 -12.58 -1.72 -2.61
N CYS A 83 -12.74 -1.17 -3.80
CA CYS A 83 -11.71 -0.36 -4.45
C CYS A 83 -11.33 0.84 -3.59
N ARG A 84 -12.33 1.53 -3.04
CA ARG A 84 -12.11 2.70 -2.18
C ARG A 84 -11.38 2.32 -0.89
N GLY A 85 -11.81 1.22 -0.24
CA GLY A 85 -11.19 0.77 0.99
C GLY A 85 -9.71 0.44 0.81
N ILE A 86 -9.39 -0.35 -0.21
CA ILE A 86 -8.01 -0.73 -0.51
C ILE A 86 -7.19 0.49 -0.92
N THR A 87 -7.73 1.36 -1.77
CA THR A 87 -7.03 2.56 -2.24
C THR A 87 -6.68 3.48 -1.06
N ARG A 88 -7.62 3.72 -0.15
CA ARG A 88 -7.38 4.52 1.05
C ARG A 88 -6.37 3.87 1.96
N GLY A 89 -6.42 2.54 2.08
CA GLY A 89 -5.48 1.78 2.90
C GLY A 89 -4.06 1.86 2.37
N VAL A 90 -3.85 1.69 1.07
CA VAL A 90 -2.53 1.81 0.45
C VAL A 90 -1.99 3.23 0.63
N LYS A 91 -2.83 4.23 0.43
CA LYS A 91 -2.44 5.63 0.63
C LYS A 91 -1.97 5.86 2.07
N ARG A 92 -2.72 5.33 3.05
CA ARG A 92 -2.37 5.44 4.47
C ARG A 92 -1.03 4.77 4.76
N VAL A 93 -0.78 3.59 4.18
CA VAL A 93 0.50 2.88 4.36
C VAL A 93 1.66 3.72 3.83
N CYS A 94 1.52 4.32 2.64
CA CYS A 94 2.56 5.17 2.08
C CYS A 94 2.83 6.39 2.97
N HIS A 95 1.79 7.00 3.53
CA HIS A 95 1.95 8.14 4.44
C HIS A 95 2.60 7.70 5.75
N THR A 96 2.21 6.53 6.28
CA THR A 96 2.79 5.97 7.50
C THR A 96 4.28 5.70 7.31
N TRP A 97 4.71 5.27 6.12
CA TRP A 97 6.12 5.08 5.83
C TRP A 97 6.90 6.36 6.10
N GLY A 98 6.45 7.50 5.54
CA GLY A 98 7.17 8.76 5.69
C GLY A 98 7.12 9.33 7.10
N LEU A 99 5.99 9.18 7.80
CA LEU A 99 5.78 9.81 9.10
C LEU A 99 6.29 8.96 10.28
N VAL A 100 6.28 7.65 10.16
CA VAL A 100 6.58 6.75 11.28
C VAL A 100 7.68 5.74 10.94
N LEU A 101 7.50 4.99 9.86
CA LEU A 101 8.40 3.87 9.56
C LEU A 101 9.81 4.31 9.17
N LEU A 102 9.91 5.30 8.27
CA LEU A 102 11.22 5.78 7.84
C LEU A 102 12.04 6.36 9.00
N PRO A 103 11.50 7.26 9.83
CA PRO A 103 12.23 7.76 10.98
C PRO A 103 12.67 6.64 11.94
N ALA A 104 11.81 5.66 12.19
CA ALA A 104 12.13 4.54 13.07
C ALA A 104 13.24 3.67 12.50
N LEU A 105 13.21 3.39 11.20
CA LEU A 105 14.24 2.58 10.54
C LEU A 105 15.59 3.30 10.49
N VAL A 106 15.59 4.60 10.28
CA VAL A 106 16.81 5.41 10.32
C VAL A 106 17.38 5.41 11.73
N ALA A 107 16.54 5.63 12.74
CA ALA A 107 16.97 5.64 14.13
C ALA A 107 17.52 4.28 14.57
N GLY A 108 16.96 3.20 14.04
CA GLY A 108 17.42 1.83 14.33
C GLY A 108 18.62 1.37 13.51
N GLY A 109 19.13 2.21 12.62
CA GLY A 109 20.31 1.88 11.80
C GLY A 109 20.01 0.99 10.60
N HIS A 110 18.73 0.78 10.26
CA HIS A 110 18.34 -0.06 9.13
C HIS A 110 18.43 0.68 7.80
N LEU A 111 18.34 2.00 7.82
CA LEU A 111 18.44 2.85 6.63
C LEU A 111 19.38 4.02 6.94
N PRO A 112 20.09 4.54 5.91
CA PRO A 112 20.93 5.71 6.11
C PRO A 112 20.10 6.94 6.40
N LYS A 113 20.67 7.86 7.17
CA LYS A 113 20.04 9.14 7.45
C LYS A 113 19.94 9.94 6.16
N PRO A 114 18.78 10.56 5.84
CA PRO A 114 18.67 11.41 4.65
C PRO A 114 19.65 12.57 4.68
N THR A 115 20.16 12.94 3.50
CA THR A 115 20.99 14.13 3.35
C THR A 115 20.11 15.36 3.21
N ALA A 116 20.73 16.54 3.26
CA ALA A 116 19.99 17.80 3.13
C ALA A 116 19.30 17.95 1.77
N GLU A 117 19.81 17.30 0.75
CA GLU A 117 19.24 17.30 -0.60
C GLU A 117 18.07 16.32 -0.77
N ASP A 118 17.89 15.42 0.15
CA ASP A 118 16.84 14.40 0.13
C ASP A 118 15.56 14.95 0.81
#